data_14c229c7d225441889dce09d78242b48
#
_entry.id   14c229c7d225441889dce09d78242b48
#
_cell.length_a   1.000
_cell.length_b   1.000
_cell.length_c   1.000
_cell.angle_alpha   90.00
_cell.angle_beta   90.00
_cell.angle_gamma   90.00
#
_symmetry.space_group_name_H-M   'P 1'
#
loop_
_entity.id
_entity.type
_entity.pdbx_description
1 polymer ?
#
loop_
_entity_poly.entity_id
_entity_poly.type
_entity_poly.pdbx_seq_one_letter_code
_entity_poly.pdbx_strand_id
1 'polypeptide(L)'
;MQRRNFYLGAGAVLAAALGTHMSLSSAQAPAASVASVSHLDALQSLPASERLPVLFVGHGSPMNAIEDNAYRRSWQALGRELLARGIRPRLILCVSAHWLTQGWQLTAMDDPRTIHDFGGFPQALFDQRYPAPGSPAMASAISQAVRQPGSDAPLGLDAQAWGLDHGAWSVLKPMFPDASIPVIQLGMDYGRPPAEHHALGQQLKALRDRGVLIVGSGNIVHNLRAIRREVADNQAYDWAIEFDRITGEHIAQGRLDALSEFRALGALAQLAHPTWDHYLPLLYAAGAVHEGEAPRFFNDSFQAASISMRSVIWG
;
A
#
# COMPACT_ATOMS: atom_id res chain seq x y z
N MET A 1 -35.37 -41.91 18.86
CA MET A 1 -36.64 -42.21 18.15
C MET A 1 -36.68 -41.32 16.94
N GLN A 2 -36.72 -41.67 15.79
CA GLN A 2 -36.98 -42.79 14.92
C GLN A 2 -36.19 -42.63 13.63
N ARG A 3 -35.54 -43.68 13.24
CA ARG A 3 -35.00 -43.98 11.92
C ARG A 3 -36.11 -44.09 10.89
N ARG A 4 -35.82 -43.87 9.57
CA ARG A 4 -36.18 -44.83 8.53
C ARG A 4 -35.45 -44.60 7.21
N ASN A 5 -34.95 -45.71 6.73
CA ASN A 5 -34.20 -46.03 5.53
C ASN A 5 -35.10 -46.32 4.30
N PHE A 6 -34.40 -46.54 3.17
CA PHE A 6 -34.67 -47.33 1.96
C PHE A 6 -35.41 -46.59 0.82
N TYR A 7 -35.05 -46.72 -0.47
CA TYR A 7 -34.72 -47.92 -1.25
C TYR A 7 -33.89 -47.62 -2.51
N LEU A 8 -33.12 -48.63 -2.91
CA LEU A 8 -32.42 -48.85 -4.19
C LEU A 8 -33.38 -49.15 -5.35
N GLY A 9 -32.98 -48.83 -6.59
CA GLY A 9 -33.58 -49.31 -7.80
C GLY A 9 -32.60 -49.26 -8.96
N ALA A 10 -32.00 -50.41 -9.30
CA ALA A 10 -31.16 -50.62 -10.46
C ALA A 10 -32.01 -50.90 -11.68
N GLY A 11 -31.59 -50.47 -12.85
CA GLY A 11 -32.19 -50.82 -14.14
C GLY A 11 -31.23 -50.54 -15.28
N ALA A 12 -30.49 -51.57 -15.72
CA ALA A 12 -29.68 -51.54 -16.91
C ALA A 12 -30.52 -51.81 -18.15
N VAL A 13 -30.35 -51.02 -19.22
CA VAL A 13 -30.74 -51.43 -20.59
C VAL A 13 -29.60 -51.02 -21.52
N LEU A 14 -28.97 -52.04 -22.13
CA LEU A 14 -28.11 -51.93 -23.30
C LEU A 14 -28.93 -51.62 -24.54
N ALA A 15 -28.48 -50.66 -25.34
CA ALA A 15 -28.78 -50.60 -26.76
C ALA A 15 -27.56 -50.05 -27.52
N ALA A 16 -26.98 -50.90 -28.34
CA ALA A 16 -25.95 -50.55 -29.30
C ALA A 16 -26.57 -49.96 -30.56
N ALA A 17 -26.01 -48.88 -31.10
CA ALA A 17 -26.21 -48.44 -32.48
C ALA A 17 -24.99 -47.68 -33.00
N LEU A 18 -24.61 -48.11 -34.17
CA LEU A 18 -23.46 -47.79 -35.00
C LEU A 18 -23.27 -46.28 -35.35
N GLY A 19 -22.06 -45.89 -35.37
CA GLY A 19 -21.22 -45.00 -36.12
C GLY A 19 -21.78 -43.93 -37.03
N THR A 20 -21.20 -42.75 -36.83
CA THR A 20 -20.68 -41.91 -37.93
C THR A 20 -19.67 -40.94 -37.32
N HIS A 21 -18.42 -41.04 -37.75
CA HIS A 21 -17.38 -40.06 -37.43
C HIS A 21 -17.69 -38.74 -38.14
N MET A 22 -18.09 -37.73 -37.41
CA MET A 22 -17.96 -36.33 -37.81
C MET A 22 -16.85 -35.71 -37.00
N SER A 23 -15.74 -35.42 -37.66
CA SER A 23 -14.65 -34.63 -37.16
C SER A 23 -15.14 -33.19 -36.93
N LEU A 24 -15.43 -32.84 -35.71
CA LEU A 24 -15.60 -31.43 -35.30
C LEU A 24 -14.22 -30.82 -35.06
N SER A 25 -13.76 -30.06 -36.05
CA SER A 25 -12.64 -29.13 -35.91
C SER A 25 -12.97 -28.14 -34.79
N SER A 26 -12.33 -28.27 -33.65
CA SER A 26 -12.38 -27.27 -32.58
C SER A 26 -11.60 -26.04 -33.03
N ALA A 27 -12.30 -25.07 -33.59
CA ALA A 27 -11.78 -23.74 -33.73
C ALA A 27 -11.59 -23.13 -32.32
N GLN A 28 -10.37 -23.13 -31.85
CA GLN A 28 -9.95 -22.47 -30.62
C GLN A 28 -10.00 -20.99 -30.87
N ALA A 29 -10.96 -20.30 -30.27
CA ALA A 29 -11.05 -18.85 -30.33
C ALA A 29 -9.87 -18.21 -29.56
N PRO A 30 -9.16 -17.22 -30.14
CA PRO A 30 -8.16 -16.46 -29.41
C PRO A 30 -8.87 -15.39 -28.58
N ALA A 31 -9.15 -15.66 -27.33
CA ALA A 31 -9.71 -14.69 -26.41
C ALA A 31 -8.84 -14.58 -25.15
N ALA A 32 -7.74 -13.84 -25.24
CA ALA A 32 -7.02 -13.35 -24.02
C ALA A 32 -6.02 -12.22 -24.29
N SER A 33 -5.84 -11.70 -25.51
CA SER A 33 -4.76 -10.74 -25.75
C SER A 33 -5.20 -9.28 -25.98
N VAL A 34 -6.49 -8.99 -26.08
CA VAL A 34 -6.97 -7.64 -26.42
C VAL A 34 -7.19 -6.74 -25.20
N ALA A 35 -7.41 -7.32 -24.01
CA ALA A 35 -7.67 -6.55 -22.79
C ALA A 35 -6.39 -5.91 -22.19
N SER A 36 -5.24 -6.54 -22.33
CA SER A 36 -3.98 -6.05 -21.74
C SER A 36 -3.36 -4.85 -22.46
N VAL A 37 -3.67 -4.63 -23.72
CA VAL A 37 -3.12 -3.49 -24.50
C VAL A 37 -3.82 -2.18 -24.12
N SER A 38 -5.12 -2.20 -23.84
CA SER A 38 -5.88 -0.98 -23.51
C SER A 38 -5.58 -0.36 -22.14
N HIS A 39 -5.04 -1.13 -21.19
CA HIS A 39 -4.74 -0.63 -19.84
C HIS A 39 -3.43 0.15 -19.80
N LEU A 40 -2.44 -0.26 -20.58
CA LEU A 40 -1.17 0.47 -20.73
C LEU A 40 -1.37 1.81 -21.47
N ASP A 41 -2.37 1.91 -22.36
CA ASP A 41 -2.67 3.13 -23.10
C ASP A 41 -3.16 4.26 -22.16
N ALA A 42 -3.88 3.96 -21.08
CA ALA A 42 -4.28 4.94 -20.10
C ALA A 42 -3.08 5.60 -19.38
N LEU A 43 -2.02 4.83 -19.11
CA LEU A 43 -0.77 5.38 -18.56
C LEU A 43 0.03 6.15 -19.60
N GLN A 44 -0.08 5.83 -20.89
CA GLN A 44 0.60 6.57 -21.96
C GLN A 44 0.04 7.99 -22.12
N SER A 45 -1.20 8.24 -21.68
CA SER A 45 -1.75 9.60 -21.62
C SER A 45 -1.02 10.49 -20.61
N LEU A 46 -0.34 9.91 -19.61
CA LEU A 46 0.49 10.65 -18.67
C LEU A 46 1.87 10.93 -19.27
N PRO A 47 2.36 12.18 -19.20
CA PRO A 47 3.68 12.50 -19.74
C PRO A 47 4.78 11.67 -19.09
N ALA A 48 5.72 11.15 -19.87
CA ALA A 48 6.89 10.45 -19.35
C ALA A 48 7.75 11.38 -18.47
N SER A 49 8.47 10.78 -17.52
CA SER A 49 9.46 11.46 -16.67
C SER A 49 10.65 10.55 -16.43
N GLU A 50 11.70 11.10 -15.84
CA GLU A 50 12.67 10.27 -15.13
C GLU A 50 11.96 9.50 -14.04
N ARG A 51 12.45 8.30 -13.73
CA ARG A 51 11.88 7.44 -12.70
C ARG A 51 12.00 8.10 -11.33
N LEU A 52 10.88 8.23 -10.67
CA LEU A 52 10.86 8.71 -9.29
C LEU A 52 11.16 7.57 -8.29
N PRO A 53 11.74 7.89 -7.12
CA PRO A 53 11.91 6.91 -6.06
C PRO A 53 10.55 6.41 -5.54
N VAL A 54 10.57 5.32 -4.79
CA VAL A 54 9.46 4.88 -3.97
C VAL A 54 9.88 4.87 -2.50
N LEU A 55 8.96 5.25 -1.62
CA LEU A 55 9.21 5.39 -0.19
C LEU A 55 8.26 4.49 0.61
N PHE A 56 8.80 3.92 1.68
CA PHE A 56 8.00 3.50 2.83
C PHE A 56 8.45 4.31 4.04
N VAL A 57 7.50 4.90 4.76
CA VAL A 57 7.77 5.78 5.91
C VAL A 57 7.06 5.24 7.14
N GLY A 58 7.84 4.95 8.19
CA GLY A 58 7.33 4.72 9.53
C GLY A 58 6.79 6.03 10.09
N HIS A 59 5.45 6.22 10.10
CA HIS A 59 4.90 7.52 10.52
C HIS A 59 4.82 7.68 12.04
N GLY A 60 4.59 6.57 12.79
CA GLY A 60 4.50 6.60 14.25
C GLY A 60 3.43 7.55 14.79
N SER A 61 3.76 8.30 15.85
CA SER A 61 2.82 9.28 16.40
C SER A 61 2.57 10.45 15.45
N PRO A 62 1.31 10.91 15.26
CA PRO A 62 1.02 12.11 14.48
C PRO A 62 1.68 13.38 15.06
N MET A 63 2.10 13.37 16.33
CA MET A 63 2.89 14.44 16.94
C MET A 63 4.23 14.68 16.23
N ASN A 64 4.77 13.65 15.56
CA ASN A 64 5.99 13.79 14.75
C ASN A 64 5.86 14.85 13.64
N ALA A 65 4.64 15.23 13.25
CA ALA A 65 4.42 16.31 12.28
C ALA A 65 4.74 17.70 12.84
N ILE A 66 4.62 17.90 14.15
CA ILE A 66 4.72 19.22 14.78
C ILE A 66 5.82 19.34 15.83
N GLU A 67 6.21 18.27 16.48
CA GLU A 67 7.31 18.25 17.43
C GLU A 67 8.66 18.35 16.74
N ASP A 68 9.60 19.09 17.35
CA ASP A 68 10.98 19.11 16.88
C ASP A 68 11.72 17.88 17.38
N ASN A 69 11.62 16.79 16.61
CA ASN A 69 12.29 15.52 16.91
C ASN A 69 13.10 15.00 15.70
N ALA A 70 13.80 13.90 15.91
CA ALA A 70 14.66 13.30 14.89
C ALA A 70 13.86 12.87 13.65
N TYR A 71 12.64 12.35 13.82
CA TYR A 71 11.80 11.85 12.73
C TYR A 71 11.36 12.97 11.81
N ARG A 72 10.82 14.05 12.38
CA ARG A 72 10.43 15.24 11.62
C ARG A 72 11.61 15.83 10.85
N ARG A 73 12.76 16.00 11.52
CA ARG A 73 13.98 16.54 10.88
C ARG A 73 14.46 15.64 9.74
N SER A 74 14.36 14.31 9.89
CA SER A 74 14.69 13.34 8.85
C SER A 74 13.77 13.48 7.63
N TRP A 75 12.45 13.60 7.83
CA TRP A 75 11.51 13.81 6.72
C TRP A 75 11.74 15.14 6.00
N GLN A 76 12.01 16.20 6.75
CA GLN A 76 12.40 17.50 6.17
C GLN A 76 13.70 17.41 5.36
N ALA A 77 14.69 16.67 5.87
CA ALA A 77 15.95 16.46 5.16
C ALA A 77 15.73 15.67 3.87
N LEU A 78 14.91 14.61 3.92
CA LEU A 78 14.56 13.81 2.75
C LEU A 78 13.85 14.65 1.68
N GLY A 79 12.86 15.46 2.06
CA GLY A 79 12.18 16.34 1.10
C GLY A 79 13.14 17.31 0.41
N ARG A 80 14.05 17.96 1.18
CA ARG A 80 15.11 18.82 0.61
C ARG A 80 16.07 18.05 -0.30
N GLU A 81 16.48 16.83 0.09
CA GLU A 81 17.34 15.97 -0.72
C GLU A 81 16.68 15.66 -2.07
N LEU A 82 15.42 15.21 -2.07
CA LEU A 82 14.69 14.90 -3.29
C LEU A 82 14.63 16.11 -4.22
N LEU A 83 14.28 17.27 -3.67
CA LEU A 83 14.22 18.52 -4.44
C LEU A 83 15.59 18.95 -4.97
N ALA A 84 16.67 18.76 -4.20
CA ALA A 84 18.03 19.08 -4.62
C ALA A 84 18.54 18.15 -5.74
N ARG A 85 18.09 16.89 -5.75
CA ARG A 85 18.34 15.92 -6.84
C ARG A 85 17.55 16.23 -8.12
N GLY A 86 16.73 17.28 -8.13
CA GLY A 86 15.88 17.61 -9.29
C GLY A 86 14.57 16.82 -9.33
N ILE A 87 14.28 16.01 -8.34
CA ILE A 87 13.04 15.22 -8.28
C ILE A 87 11.87 16.17 -8.03
N ARG A 88 10.97 16.25 -9.00
CA ARG A 88 9.77 17.12 -8.96
C ARG A 88 8.54 16.26 -9.27
N PRO A 89 7.92 15.67 -8.24
CA PRO A 89 6.72 14.87 -8.45
C PRO A 89 5.60 15.70 -9.07
N ARG A 90 4.92 15.15 -10.04
CA ARG A 90 3.65 15.70 -10.58
C ARG A 90 2.47 15.30 -9.73
N LEU A 91 2.64 14.19 -9.00
CA LEU A 91 1.65 13.61 -8.10
C LEU A 91 2.36 12.82 -7.00
N ILE A 92 1.83 12.87 -5.80
CA ILE A 92 2.13 11.91 -4.74
C ILE A 92 0.96 10.94 -4.63
N LEU A 93 1.22 9.65 -4.80
CA LEU A 93 0.29 8.58 -4.48
C LEU A 93 0.65 8.01 -3.11
N CYS A 94 -0.16 8.35 -2.09
CA CYS A 94 0.06 7.92 -0.72
C CYS A 94 -0.84 6.73 -0.38
N VAL A 95 -0.23 5.64 0.12
CA VAL A 95 -0.95 4.50 0.70
C VAL A 95 -0.80 4.59 2.21
N SER A 96 -1.86 5.01 2.89
CA SER A 96 -1.86 5.17 4.35
C SER A 96 -2.51 3.99 5.06
N ALA A 97 -1.95 3.59 6.20
CA ALA A 97 -2.51 2.57 7.09
C ALA A 97 -3.93 2.89 7.59
N HIS A 98 -4.37 4.14 7.49
CA HIS A 98 -5.59 4.64 8.10
C HIS A 98 -6.82 4.61 7.18
N TRP A 99 -6.64 4.43 5.87
CA TRP A 99 -7.77 4.33 4.95
C TRP A 99 -8.02 2.89 4.51
N LEU A 100 -8.89 2.22 5.24
CA LEU A 100 -9.33 0.85 4.97
C LEU A 100 -10.67 0.88 4.24
N THR A 101 -10.76 0.17 3.13
CA THR A 101 -11.92 0.18 2.23
C THR A 101 -12.42 -1.23 1.91
N GLN A 102 -13.60 -1.33 1.32
CA GLN A 102 -14.06 -2.54 0.64
C GLN A 102 -13.80 -2.35 -0.87
N GLY A 103 -12.89 -3.15 -1.43
CA GLY A 103 -12.27 -2.86 -2.72
C GLY A 103 -11.28 -1.70 -2.61
N TRP A 104 -10.31 -1.65 -3.51
CA TRP A 104 -9.34 -0.55 -3.53
C TRP A 104 -9.94 0.71 -4.16
N GLN A 105 -9.70 1.85 -3.54
CA GLN A 105 -10.24 3.14 -3.97
C GLN A 105 -9.14 4.21 -4.05
N LEU A 106 -9.33 5.21 -4.90
CA LEU A 106 -8.49 6.40 -4.98
C LEU A 106 -9.30 7.62 -4.58
N THR A 107 -8.73 8.53 -3.79
CA THR A 107 -9.33 9.87 -3.61
C THR A 107 -9.32 10.60 -4.96
N ALA A 108 -10.46 11.20 -5.32
CA ALA A 108 -10.70 11.81 -6.64
C ALA A 108 -11.39 13.17 -6.54
N MET A 109 -11.10 13.96 -5.50
CA MET A 109 -11.54 15.34 -5.33
C MET A 109 -10.41 16.33 -5.67
N ASP A 110 -10.76 17.57 -6.03
CA ASP A 110 -9.79 18.64 -6.30
C ASP A 110 -9.13 19.13 -5.01
N ASP A 111 -9.91 19.26 -3.93
CA ASP A 111 -9.48 19.79 -2.63
C ASP A 111 -9.71 18.77 -1.52
N PRO A 112 -8.81 17.77 -1.35
CA PRO A 112 -8.93 16.79 -0.29
C PRO A 112 -8.77 17.43 1.09
N ARG A 113 -9.78 17.22 1.95
CA ARG A 113 -9.72 17.76 3.33
C ARG A 113 -8.62 17.09 4.14
N THR A 114 -7.99 17.85 5.05
CA THR A 114 -7.11 17.28 6.09
C THR A 114 -7.98 16.56 7.13
N ILE A 115 -7.77 15.25 7.32
CA ILE A 115 -8.52 14.41 8.26
C ILE A 115 -7.72 14.24 9.56
N HIS A 116 -8.39 14.44 10.70
CA HIS A 116 -7.85 14.22 12.03
C HIS A 116 -8.49 12.96 12.63
N ASP A 117 -8.03 11.82 12.15
CA ASP A 117 -8.54 10.47 12.47
C ASP A 117 -7.92 9.90 13.77
N PHE A 118 -7.70 10.77 14.74
CA PHE A 118 -7.11 10.47 16.04
C PHE A 118 -7.84 11.21 17.17
N GLY A 119 -7.57 10.82 18.41
CA GLY A 119 -8.10 11.49 19.59
C GLY A 119 -7.08 11.57 20.72
N GLY A 120 -7.33 12.45 21.73
CA GLY A 120 -6.51 12.53 22.93
C GLY A 120 -5.16 13.27 22.74
N PHE A 121 -5.03 14.05 21.69
CA PHE A 121 -3.84 14.87 21.40
C PHE A 121 -4.07 16.36 21.73
N PRO A 122 -3.01 17.17 21.86
CA PRO A 122 -3.11 18.62 22.05
C PRO A 122 -3.82 19.31 20.88
N GLN A 123 -4.52 20.42 21.16
CA GLN A 123 -5.24 21.22 20.17
C GLN A 123 -4.35 21.64 19.00
N ALA A 124 -3.08 21.95 19.25
CA ALA A 124 -2.11 22.33 18.23
C ALA A 124 -1.98 21.28 17.09
N LEU A 125 -2.27 19.99 17.36
CA LEU A 125 -2.28 18.96 16.33
C LEU A 125 -3.58 18.99 15.53
N PHE A 126 -4.73 19.26 16.15
CA PHE A 126 -6.01 19.43 15.45
C PHE A 126 -6.07 20.70 14.60
N ASP A 127 -5.25 21.70 14.93
CA ASP A 127 -5.14 22.94 14.15
C ASP A 127 -4.31 22.76 12.87
N GLN A 128 -3.62 21.62 12.72
CA GLN A 128 -2.83 21.37 11.53
C GLN A 128 -3.70 21.26 10.29
N ARG A 129 -3.21 21.83 9.18
CA ARG A 129 -3.78 21.69 7.85
C ARG A 129 -2.67 21.37 6.86
N TYR A 130 -3.00 20.55 5.89
CA TYR A 130 -2.13 20.27 4.75
C TYR A 130 -2.95 20.40 3.46
N PRO A 131 -3.09 21.61 2.91
CA PRO A 131 -3.99 21.93 1.81
C PRO A 131 -3.37 21.57 0.45
N ALA A 132 -2.81 20.38 0.33
CA ALA A 132 -2.34 19.90 -0.96
C ALA A 132 -3.54 19.66 -1.89
N PRO A 133 -3.48 20.09 -3.16
CA PRO A 133 -4.53 19.80 -4.11
C PRO A 133 -4.64 18.30 -4.37
N GLY A 134 -5.82 17.84 -4.75
CA GLY A 134 -6.00 16.53 -5.34
C GLY A 134 -5.81 16.55 -6.86
N SER A 135 -6.17 15.45 -7.53
CA SER A 135 -6.14 15.39 -8.99
C SER A 135 -7.15 14.35 -9.50
N PRO A 136 -8.41 14.69 -9.69
CA PRO A 136 -9.43 13.77 -10.24
C PRO A 136 -9.02 13.16 -11.58
N ALA A 137 -8.36 13.95 -12.43
CA ALA A 137 -7.89 13.48 -13.73
C ALA A 137 -6.84 12.37 -13.60
N MET A 138 -5.85 12.55 -12.69
CA MET A 138 -4.84 11.53 -12.42
C MET A 138 -5.45 10.31 -11.72
N ALA A 139 -6.38 10.51 -10.78
CA ALA A 139 -7.11 9.41 -10.13
C ALA A 139 -7.85 8.56 -11.16
N SER A 140 -8.56 9.20 -12.11
CA SER A 140 -9.24 8.51 -13.19
C SER A 140 -8.29 7.73 -14.10
N ALA A 141 -7.17 8.33 -14.50
CA ALA A 141 -6.15 7.67 -15.32
C ALA A 141 -5.54 6.45 -14.62
N ILE A 142 -5.19 6.58 -13.32
CA ILE A 142 -4.66 5.49 -12.50
C ILE A 142 -5.72 4.38 -12.34
N SER A 143 -6.97 4.73 -12.04
CA SER A 143 -8.07 3.78 -11.91
C SER A 143 -8.25 2.94 -13.17
N GLN A 144 -8.13 3.56 -14.34
CA GLN A 144 -8.26 2.86 -15.63
C GLN A 144 -7.05 1.99 -15.98
N ALA A 145 -5.86 2.33 -15.49
CA ALA A 145 -4.61 1.63 -15.79
C ALA A 145 -4.33 0.47 -14.83
N VAL A 146 -4.76 0.57 -13.59
CA VAL A 146 -4.50 -0.38 -12.51
C VAL A 146 -5.74 -1.22 -12.25
N ARG A 147 -5.56 -2.53 -12.09
CA ARG A 147 -6.66 -3.47 -11.84
C ARG A 147 -6.61 -4.00 -10.43
N GLN A 148 -7.78 -4.21 -9.85
CA GLN A 148 -7.89 -4.86 -8.54
C GLN A 148 -7.37 -6.30 -8.66
N PRO A 149 -6.40 -6.71 -7.84
CA PRO A 149 -5.89 -8.08 -7.84
C PRO A 149 -7.02 -9.11 -7.69
N GLY A 150 -6.94 -10.19 -8.48
CA GLY A 150 -7.98 -11.22 -8.51
C GLY A 150 -9.25 -10.85 -9.29
N SER A 151 -9.29 -9.67 -9.92
CA SER A 151 -10.38 -9.27 -10.82
C SER A 151 -9.85 -8.30 -11.90
N ASP A 152 -10.62 -8.11 -12.97
CA ASP A 152 -10.32 -7.08 -13.99
C ASP A 152 -10.98 -5.72 -13.68
N ALA A 153 -11.54 -5.56 -12.49
CA ALA A 153 -12.20 -4.33 -12.10
C ALA A 153 -11.17 -3.19 -11.95
N PRO A 154 -11.51 -1.96 -12.39
CA PRO A 154 -10.70 -0.78 -12.10
C PRO A 154 -10.70 -0.48 -10.61
N LEU A 155 -9.78 0.37 -10.15
CA LEU A 155 -9.86 0.92 -8.79
C LEU A 155 -11.08 1.82 -8.65
N GLY A 156 -11.73 1.80 -7.48
CA GLY A 156 -12.82 2.72 -7.17
C GLY A 156 -12.33 4.17 -7.08
N LEU A 157 -13.25 5.12 -7.23
CA LEU A 157 -12.99 6.54 -7.08
C LEU A 157 -13.86 7.10 -5.95
N ASP A 158 -13.24 7.72 -4.96
CA ASP A 158 -13.89 8.46 -3.88
C ASP A 158 -13.71 9.97 -4.12
N ALA A 159 -14.78 10.63 -4.54
CA ALA A 159 -14.76 12.06 -4.78
C ALA A 159 -15.21 12.92 -3.58
N GLN A 160 -15.61 12.33 -2.43
CA GLN A 160 -16.27 13.08 -1.36
C GLN A 160 -15.99 12.59 0.07
N ALA A 161 -15.86 11.27 0.29
CA ALA A 161 -15.96 10.70 1.63
C ALA A 161 -14.66 10.82 2.41
N TRP A 162 -13.52 10.59 1.79
CA TRP A 162 -12.23 10.65 2.46
C TRP A 162 -11.51 11.99 2.27
N GLY A 163 -10.20 11.99 2.34
CA GLY A 163 -9.32 13.14 2.18
C GLY A 163 -7.87 12.72 2.42
N LEU A 164 -7.09 13.54 3.13
CA LEU A 164 -5.74 13.20 3.56
C LEU A 164 -5.77 12.92 5.08
N ASP A 165 -5.63 11.66 5.48
CA ASP A 165 -5.58 11.25 6.88
C ASP A 165 -4.20 11.54 7.51
N HIS A 166 -4.07 11.31 8.82
CA HIS A 166 -2.83 11.67 9.49
C HIS A 166 -1.63 10.82 9.06
N GLY A 167 -1.81 9.59 8.63
CA GLY A 167 -0.72 8.79 8.06
C GLY A 167 -0.15 9.45 6.80
N ALA A 168 -0.98 10.14 6.02
CA ALA A 168 -0.53 10.89 4.86
C ALA A 168 0.00 12.29 5.24
N TRP A 169 -0.83 13.16 5.82
CA TRP A 169 -0.42 14.55 5.99
C TRP A 169 0.68 14.76 7.03
N SER A 170 0.77 13.93 8.08
CA SER A 170 1.79 14.09 9.10
C SER A 170 3.21 13.85 8.59
N VAL A 171 3.35 13.02 7.55
CA VAL A 171 4.61 12.72 6.87
C VAL A 171 4.88 13.72 5.73
N LEU A 172 3.87 13.99 4.91
CA LEU A 172 4.02 14.83 3.72
C LEU A 172 4.23 16.30 4.07
N LYS A 173 3.60 16.81 5.13
CA LYS A 173 3.74 18.20 5.57
C LYS A 173 5.18 18.58 5.95
N PRO A 174 5.94 17.80 6.74
CA PRO A 174 7.35 18.07 6.96
C PRO A 174 8.21 17.91 5.70
N MET A 175 7.88 16.95 4.84
CA MET A 175 8.65 16.62 3.63
C MET A 175 8.44 17.66 2.52
N PHE A 176 7.20 18.10 2.31
CA PHE A 176 6.78 19.05 1.27
C PHE A 176 5.88 20.15 1.88
N PRO A 177 6.44 21.06 2.67
CA PRO A 177 5.66 22.00 3.47
C PRO A 177 4.81 22.98 2.64
N ASP A 178 5.19 23.24 1.39
CA ASP A 178 4.47 24.17 0.51
C ASP A 178 3.13 23.60 0.04
N ALA A 179 2.88 22.30 0.25
CA ALA A 179 1.66 21.60 -0.16
C ALA A 179 1.25 21.84 -1.63
N SER A 180 2.23 22.11 -2.51
CA SER A 180 1.99 22.47 -3.91
C SER A 180 1.89 21.27 -4.84
N ILE A 181 2.31 20.08 -4.39
CA ILE A 181 2.26 18.84 -5.17
C ILE A 181 0.91 18.19 -4.94
N PRO A 182 0.15 17.84 -6.00
CA PRO A 182 -1.11 17.11 -5.86
C PRO A 182 -0.91 15.80 -5.11
N VAL A 183 -1.88 15.44 -4.24
CA VAL A 183 -1.86 14.20 -3.47
C VAL A 183 -3.14 13.40 -3.72
N ILE A 184 -2.98 12.14 -4.04
CA ILE A 184 -4.06 11.14 -4.07
C ILE A 184 -3.73 10.09 -3.02
N GLN A 185 -4.71 9.68 -2.21
CA GLN A 185 -4.58 8.50 -1.37
C GLN A 185 -5.16 7.26 -2.07
N LEU A 186 -4.51 6.12 -1.84
CA LEU A 186 -5.02 4.81 -2.19
C LEU A 186 -5.52 4.12 -0.92
N GLY A 187 -6.82 3.85 -0.86
CA GLY A 187 -7.48 3.05 0.16
C GLY A 187 -7.21 1.58 -0.03
N MET A 188 -6.94 0.88 1.06
CA MET A 188 -6.55 -0.52 1.08
C MET A 188 -7.76 -1.42 1.35
N ASP A 189 -7.99 -2.43 0.51
CA ASP A 189 -8.98 -3.47 0.80
C ASP A 189 -8.46 -4.42 1.88
N TYR A 190 -8.74 -4.10 3.15
CA TYR A 190 -8.25 -4.84 4.31
C TYR A 190 -8.69 -6.30 4.35
N GLY A 191 -9.76 -6.67 3.64
CA GLY A 191 -10.25 -8.04 3.53
C GLY A 191 -9.41 -8.95 2.63
N ARG A 192 -8.47 -8.37 1.88
CA ARG A 192 -7.67 -9.13 0.91
C ARG A 192 -6.37 -9.63 1.51
N PRO A 193 -5.83 -10.76 1.00
CA PRO A 193 -4.57 -11.31 1.50
C PRO A 193 -3.37 -10.39 1.21
N PRO A 194 -2.32 -10.40 2.06
CA PRO A 194 -1.13 -9.56 1.89
C PRO A 194 -0.48 -9.63 0.50
N ALA A 195 -0.47 -10.80 -0.13
CA ALA A 195 0.08 -10.99 -1.48
C ALA A 195 -0.63 -10.13 -2.54
N GLU A 196 -1.93 -9.86 -2.39
CA GLU A 196 -2.66 -9.01 -3.32
C GLU A 196 -2.32 -7.52 -3.16
N HIS A 197 -2.01 -7.06 -1.95
CA HIS A 197 -1.49 -5.71 -1.72
C HIS A 197 -0.13 -5.52 -2.40
N HIS A 198 0.76 -6.51 -2.29
CA HIS A 198 2.04 -6.51 -3.01
C HIS A 198 1.84 -6.54 -4.54
N ALA A 199 0.93 -7.39 -5.03
CA ALA A 199 0.62 -7.48 -6.46
C ALA A 199 0.04 -6.15 -7.00
N LEU A 200 -0.79 -5.44 -6.23
CA LEU A 200 -1.23 -4.10 -6.61
C LEU A 200 -0.04 -3.13 -6.67
N GLY A 201 0.87 -3.17 -5.68
CA GLY A 201 2.11 -2.40 -5.70
C GLY A 201 2.93 -2.62 -6.98
N GLN A 202 3.01 -3.86 -7.46
CA GLN A 202 3.69 -4.18 -8.72
C GLN A 202 3.07 -3.47 -9.94
N GLN A 203 1.75 -3.29 -9.96
CA GLN A 203 1.09 -2.54 -11.02
C GLN A 203 1.37 -1.03 -10.92
N LEU A 204 1.54 -0.50 -9.69
CA LEU A 204 1.88 0.91 -9.48
C LEU A 204 3.28 1.28 -9.97
N LYS A 205 4.16 0.31 -10.15
CA LYS A 205 5.56 0.49 -10.56
C LYS A 205 5.72 1.42 -11.79
N ALA A 206 4.88 1.23 -12.80
CA ALA A 206 4.93 2.02 -14.04
C ALA A 206 4.59 3.52 -13.84
N LEU A 207 3.89 3.87 -12.76
CA LEU A 207 3.56 5.27 -12.44
C LEU A 207 4.81 6.08 -12.07
N ARG A 208 5.86 5.44 -11.58
CA ARG A 208 7.12 6.08 -11.21
C ARG A 208 7.82 6.72 -12.42
N ASP A 209 7.67 6.11 -13.61
CA ASP A 209 8.18 6.65 -14.88
C ASP A 209 7.25 7.73 -15.49
N ARG A 210 6.18 8.10 -14.77
CA ARG A 210 5.19 9.12 -15.14
C ARG A 210 5.14 10.31 -14.18
N GLY A 211 6.14 10.45 -13.33
CA GLY A 211 6.23 11.54 -12.36
C GLY A 211 5.39 11.35 -11.10
N VAL A 212 5.00 10.12 -10.78
CA VAL A 212 4.28 9.80 -9.54
C VAL A 212 5.25 9.32 -8.49
N LEU A 213 5.32 10.03 -7.37
CA LEU A 213 6.02 9.61 -6.16
C LEU A 213 5.10 8.70 -5.35
N ILE A 214 5.48 7.45 -5.18
CA ILE A 214 4.71 6.49 -4.39
C ILE A 214 5.24 6.52 -2.95
N VAL A 215 4.33 6.70 -1.99
CA VAL A 215 4.65 6.75 -0.55
C VAL A 215 3.73 5.79 0.20
N GLY A 216 4.29 4.71 0.72
CA GLY A 216 3.63 3.87 1.72
C GLY A 216 3.86 4.48 3.11
N SER A 217 2.80 4.76 3.85
CA SER A 217 2.85 5.31 5.21
C SER A 217 2.21 4.34 6.20
N GLY A 218 3.05 3.74 7.03
CA GLY A 218 2.65 2.74 8.02
C GLY A 218 3.76 2.53 9.04
N ASN A 219 3.91 1.33 9.57
CA ASN A 219 5.01 0.97 10.48
C ASN A 219 5.32 -0.53 10.34
N ILE A 220 6.60 -0.89 10.33
CA ILE A 220 7.04 -2.30 10.28
C ILE A 220 6.60 -3.05 11.54
N VAL A 221 6.60 -2.38 12.68
CA VAL A 221 6.01 -2.89 13.94
C VAL A 221 5.03 -1.85 14.44
N HIS A 222 3.80 -2.26 14.78
CA HIS A 222 2.78 -1.37 15.31
C HIS A 222 1.87 -2.10 16.30
N ASN A 223 2.16 -1.95 17.60
CA ASN A 223 1.33 -2.51 18.66
C ASN A 223 1.02 -1.47 19.74
N LEU A 224 -0.10 -0.77 19.58
CA LEU A 224 -0.53 0.26 20.52
C LEU A 224 -0.91 -0.30 21.91
N ARG A 225 -1.16 -1.61 22.03
CA ARG A 225 -1.46 -2.25 23.33
C ARG A 225 -0.20 -2.44 24.18
N ALA A 226 0.97 -2.40 23.55
CA ALA A 226 2.27 -2.59 24.20
C ALA A 226 3.08 -1.28 24.33
N ILE A 227 2.44 -0.12 24.14
CA ILE A 227 3.12 1.17 24.24
C ILE A 227 3.70 1.39 25.64
N ARG A 228 4.96 1.82 25.68
CA ARG A 228 5.68 2.29 26.85
C ARG A 228 6.23 3.69 26.59
N ARG A 229 5.51 4.69 27.06
CA ARG A 229 5.85 6.11 26.79
C ARG A 229 7.02 6.61 27.63
N GLU A 230 7.35 5.92 28.71
CA GLU A 230 8.42 6.25 29.66
C GLU A 230 9.81 5.81 29.20
N VAL A 231 9.92 5.03 28.13
CA VAL A 231 11.21 4.60 27.60
C VAL A 231 11.73 5.58 26.56
N ALA A 232 13.05 5.65 26.46
CA ALA A 232 13.68 6.46 25.40
C ALA A 232 13.38 5.86 24.01
N ASP A 233 13.35 6.72 23.00
CA ASP A 233 13.37 6.28 21.61
C ASP A 233 14.58 5.37 21.39
N ASN A 234 14.43 4.35 20.57
CA ASN A 234 15.36 3.22 20.34
C ASN A 234 15.34 2.08 21.38
N GLN A 235 14.66 2.23 22.50
CA GLN A 235 14.39 1.10 23.39
C GLN A 235 13.09 0.41 22.95
N ALA A 236 13.15 -0.91 22.76
CA ALA A 236 12.03 -1.68 22.28
C ALA A 236 11.98 -3.07 22.93
N TYR A 237 10.84 -3.73 22.80
CA TYR A 237 10.71 -5.13 23.17
C TYR A 237 11.54 -6.03 22.23
N ASP A 238 12.08 -7.14 22.74
CA ASP A 238 12.84 -8.09 21.93
C ASP A 238 12.06 -8.60 20.72
N TRP A 239 10.75 -8.86 20.88
CA TRP A 239 9.89 -9.27 19.78
C TRP A 239 9.73 -8.17 18.70
N ALA A 240 9.72 -6.90 19.12
CA ALA A 240 9.64 -5.78 18.19
C ALA A 240 10.94 -5.64 17.39
N ILE A 241 12.07 -5.74 18.06
CA ILE A 241 13.41 -5.74 17.45
C ILE A 241 13.53 -6.88 16.46
N GLU A 242 13.12 -8.09 16.86
CA GLU A 242 13.26 -9.29 16.03
C GLU A 242 12.39 -9.23 14.76
N PHE A 243 11.12 -8.79 14.88
CA PHE A 243 10.24 -8.64 13.71
C PHE A 243 10.76 -7.57 12.75
N ASP A 244 11.19 -6.42 13.26
CA ASP A 244 11.79 -5.34 12.49
C ASP A 244 13.08 -5.79 11.77
N ARG A 245 13.94 -6.55 12.47
CA ARG A 245 15.16 -7.11 11.91
C ARG A 245 14.88 -8.06 10.75
N ILE A 246 13.97 -9.01 10.92
CA ILE A 246 13.59 -9.98 9.86
C ILE A 246 13.06 -9.23 8.64
N THR A 247 12.15 -8.27 8.84
CA THR A 247 11.60 -7.45 7.76
C THR A 247 12.70 -6.64 7.06
N GLY A 248 13.57 -5.98 7.84
CA GLY A 248 14.70 -5.22 7.31
C GLY A 248 15.68 -6.08 6.50
N GLU A 249 15.93 -7.33 6.92
CA GLU A 249 16.78 -8.28 6.18
C GLU A 249 16.15 -8.72 4.85
N HIS A 250 14.84 -8.97 4.82
CA HIS A 250 14.13 -9.22 3.55
C HIS A 250 14.29 -8.04 2.58
N ILE A 251 14.10 -6.82 3.07
CA ILE A 251 14.27 -5.61 2.28
C ILE A 251 15.71 -5.47 1.79
N ALA A 252 16.70 -5.59 2.68
CA ALA A 252 18.12 -5.42 2.35
C ALA A 252 18.62 -6.43 1.31
N GLN A 253 18.03 -7.63 1.31
CA GLN A 253 18.38 -8.72 0.39
C GLN A 253 17.54 -8.74 -0.89
N GLY A 254 16.64 -7.75 -1.08
CA GLY A 254 15.76 -7.67 -2.25
C GLY A 254 14.68 -8.76 -2.30
N ARG A 255 14.44 -9.48 -1.20
CA ARG A 255 13.37 -10.51 -1.11
C ARG A 255 12.02 -9.86 -0.79
N LEU A 256 11.56 -8.98 -1.66
CA LEU A 256 10.42 -8.12 -1.40
C LEU A 256 9.06 -8.85 -1.45
N ASP A 257 8.96 -9.92 -2.21
CA ASP A 257 7.81 -10.82 -2.25
C ASP A 257 7.60 -11.56 -0.91
N ALA A 258 8.70 -11.93 -0.23
CA ALA A 258 8.67 -12.59 1.07
C ALA A 258 8.03 -11.72 2.17
N LEU A 259 7.99 -10.40 1.99
CA LEU A 259 7.29 -9.49 2.92
C LEU A 259 5.79 -9.81 3.02
N SER A 260 5.19 -10.39 1.99
CA SER A 260 3.78 -10.80 2.01
C SER A 260 3.50 -12.00 2.92
N GLU A 261 4.54 -12.76 3.27
CA GLU A 261 4.44 -13.96 4.09
C GLU A 261 4.66 -13.69 5.60
N PHE A 262 4.68 -12.44 6.03
CA PHE A 262 4.98 -12.06 7.42
C PHE A 262 4.13 -12.79 8.46
N ARG A 263 2.90 -13.20 8.12
CA ARG A 263 2.00 -13.96 9.01
C ARG A 263 2.53 -15.36 9.33
N ALA A 264 3.41 -15.92 8.50
CA ALA A 264 4.08 -17.19 8.77
C ALA A 264 4.99 -17.14 10.00
N LEU A 265 5.38 -15.94 10.47
CA LEU A 265 6.11 -15.75 11.72
C LEU A 265 5.26 -16.01 12.98
N GLY A 266 3.97 -16.36 12.82
CA GLY A 266 3.10 -16.84 13.90
C GLY A 266 2.93 -15.85 15.05
N ALA A 267 3.30 -16.26 16.27
CA ALA A 267 3.16 -15.43 17.48
C ALA A 267 3.97 -14.11 17.38
N LEU A 268 5.10 -14.12 16.71
CA LEU A 268 5.91 -12.92 16.52
C LEU A 268 5.16 -11.87 15.67
N ALA A 269 4.53 -12.30 14.58
CA ALA A 269 3.71 -11.42 13.76
C ALA A 269 2.49 -10.87 14.51
N GLN A 270 1.85 -11.69 15.36
CA GLN A 270 0.71 -11.26 16.17
C GLN A 270 1.10 -10.23 17.25
N LEU A 271 2.30 -10.35 17.82
CA LEU A 271 2.83 -9.35 18.74
C LEU A 271 3.18 -8.05 18.02
N ALA A 272 3.83 -8.15 16.86
CA ALA A 272 4.18 -6.97 16.08
C ALA A 272 2.95 -6.24 15.52
N HIS A 273 1.94 -7.00 15.11
CA HIS A 273 0.72 -6.51 14.47
C HIS A 273 -0.52 -7.22 15.01
N PRO A 274 -1.15 -6.74 16.10
CA PRO A 274 -2.48 -7.19 16.52
C PRO A 274 -3.55 -6.99 15.42
N THR A 275 -3.37 -5.96 14.59
CA THR A 275 -4.03 -5.71 13.30
C THR A 275 -2.94 -5.32 12.30
N TRP A 276 -3.02 -5.78 11.06
CA TRP A 276 -1.90 -5.60 10.08
C TRP A 276 -2.04 -4.40 9.15
N ASP A 277 -2.97 -3.52 9.41
CA ASP A 277 -3.20 -2.29 8.66
C ASP A 277 -1.92 -1.46 8.46
N HIS A 278 -1.10 -1.30 9.52
CA HIS A 278 0.13 -0.52 9.48
C HIS A 278 1.28 -1.20 8.72
N TYR A 279 1.23 -2.52 8.53
CA TYR A 279 2.22 -3.24 7.73
C TYR A 279 1.91 -3.19 6.22
N LEU A 280 0.62 -3.15 5.85
CA LEU A 280 0.21 -3.24 4.45
C LEU A 280 0.81 -2.16 3.53
N PRO A 281 0.96 -0.87 3.94
CA PRO A 281 1.59 0.15 3.07
C PRO A 281 3.00 -0.21 2.61
N LEU A 282 3.76 -1.00 3.40
CA LEU A 282 5.07 -1.51 3.00
C LEU A 282 4.97 -2.41 1.76
N LEU A 283 3.93 -3.23 1.66
CA LEU A 283 3.76 -4.17 0.55
C LEU A 283 3.54 -3.45 -0.78
N TYR A 284 2.83 -2.32 -0.77
CA TYR A 284 2.66 -1.48 -1.97
C TYR A 284 3.97 -0.81 -2.38
N ALA A 285 4.70 -0.27 -1.41
CA ALA A 285 6.00 0.34 -1.69
C ALA A 285 6.99 -0.70 -2.23
N ALA A 286 7.07 -1.87 -1.58
CA ALA A 286 7.92 -2.99 -2.00
C ALA A 286 7.56 -3.52 -3.40
N GLY A 287 6.26 -3.67 -3.70
CA GLY A 287 5.79 -4.08 -5.02
C GLY A 287 6.17 -3.08 -6.12
N ALA A 288 6.26 -1.79 -5.80
CA ALA A 288 6.62 -0.74 -6.74
C ALA A 288 8.13 -0.58 -6.98
N VAL A 289 8.98 -1.37 -6.34
CA VAL A 289 10.43 -1.39 -6.55
C VAL A 289 10.77 -2.04 -7.90
N HIS A 290 11.69 -1.46 -8.66
CA HIS A 290 12.25 -2.10 -9.86
C HIS A 290 13.42 -3.02 -9.48
N GLU A 291 13.64 -4.01 -10.31
CA GLU A 291 14.78 -4.91 -10.14
C GLU A 291 16.10 -4.12 -10.14
N GLY A 292 16.98 -4.47 -9.21
CA GLY A 292 18.29 -3.82 -9.05
C GLY A 292 18.29 -2.52 -8.24
N GLU A 293 17.14 -1.99 -7.81
CA GLU A 293 17.10 -0.82 -6.93
C GLU A 293 17.49 -1.21 -5.51
N ALA A 294 18.57 -0.64 -5.00
CA ALA A 294 19.04 -0.87 -3.64
C ALA A 294 18.22 -0.03 -2.63
N PRO A 295 17.86 -0.59 -1.46
CA PRO A 295 17.22 0.16 -0.40
C PRO A 295 18.22 1.05 0.35
N ARG A 296 17.76 2.23 0.76
CA ARG A 296 18.42 3.07 1.75
C ARG A 296 17.50 3.26 2.94
N PHE A 297 17.88 2.74 4.09
CA PHE A 297 17.13 2.89 5.33
C PHE A 297 17.37 4.24 5.99
N PHE A 298 16.37 4.71 6.74
CA PHE A 298 16.44 5.88 7.59
C PHE A 298 15.43 5.75 8.74
N ASN A 299 15.57 6.56 9.80
CA ASN A 299 14.76 6.47 11.02
C ASN A 299 14.78 5.08 11.66
N ASP A 300 15.95 4.43 11.68
CA ASP A 300 16.16 3.07 12.14
C ASP A 300 16.12 2.99 13.69
N SER A 301 14.94 3.22 14.25
CA SER A 301 14.71 3.25 15.69
C SER A 301 13.25 2.90 16.03
N PHE A 302 12.93 2.91 17.31
CA PHE A 302 11.59 2.63 17.83
C PHE A 302 11.04 3.83 18.59
N GLN A 303 9.73 4.04 18.51
CA GLN A 303 8.97 4.95 19.32
C GLN A 303 8.11 4.17 20.30
N ALA A 304 8.11 4.58 21.58
CA ALA A 304 7.29 3.98 22.63
C ALA A 304 7.41 2.44 22.74
N ALA A 305 8.58 1.88 22.51
CA ALA A 305 8.97 0.47 22.61
C ALA A 305 8.31 -0.52 21.62
N SER A 306 7.23 -0.16 20.97
CA SER A 306 6.41 -1.09 20.16
C SER A 306 6.00 -0.53 18.80
N ILE A 307 6.62 0.55 18.35
CA ILE A 307 6.39 1.16 17.04
C ILE A 307 7.73 1.32 16.36
N SER A 308 7.98 0.56 15.27
CA SER A 308 9.18 0.75 14.46
C SER A 308 9.03 1.98 13.57
N MET A 309 10.01 2.87 13.64
CA MET A 309 10.09 4.05 12.81
C MET A 309 10.93 3.82 11.54
N ARG A 310 11.48 2.60 11.38
CA ARG A 310 12.27 2.22 10.20
C ARG A 310 11.54 2.59 8.93
N SER A 311 12.24 3.35 8.12
CA SER A 311 11.76 3.85 6.84
C SER A 311 12.76 3.46 5.75
N VAL A 312 12.32 3.40 4.52
CA VAL A 312 13.17 3.01 3.40
C VAL A 312 12.80 3.77 2.12
N ILE A 313 13.81 4.11 1.32
CA ILE A 313 13.68 4.66 -0.02
C ILE A 313 14.42 3.77 -1.01
N TRP A 314 13.84 3.56 -2.18
CA TRP A 314 14.45 2.89 -3.32
C TRP A 314 14.42 3.82 -4.55
N GLY A 315 15.53 3.91 -5.31
CA GLY A 315 15.70 4.72 -6.51
C GLY A 315 16.34 6.09 -6.35
#